data_538634770c0ed9d71e5ebf3406b80619
#
_entry.id   538634770c0ed9d71e5ebf3406b80619
#
_cell.length_a   1.000
_cell.length_b   1.000
_cell.length_c   1.000
_cell.angle_alpha   90.00
_cell.angle_beta   90.00
_cell.angle_gamma   90.00
#
_symmetry.space_group_name_H-M   'P 1'
#
loop_
_entity.id
_entity.type
_entity.pdbx_description
1 polymer ?
#
loop_
_entity_poly.entity_id
_entity_poly.type
_entity_poly.pdbx_seq_one_letter_code
_entity_poly.pdbx_strand_id
1 'polypeptide(L)'
;MPEIKISNVEALGTPLGQYSHITRVKASEFLYIAGQLSTNREGQVVGAGDFDAQCTQVFANIETALKSCGAGWGNVVEFTTYMVHSQDIPKFMTFRKRVFPTFFPNGVYPPNTLLMIDRLVGEPFLIEVQTVAAL
;
A
#
# COMPACT_ATOMS: atom_id res chain seq x y z
N MET A 1 -20.13 -7.14 -9.32
CA MET A 1 -18.69 -7.47 -9.10
C MET A 1 -17.83 -6.58 -9.97
N PRO A 2 -16.79 -5.95 -9.44
CA PRO A 2 -15.88 -5.16 -10.27
C PRO A 2 -15.04 -6.07 -11.17
N GLU A 3 -14.66 -5.54 -12.31
CA GLU A 3 -13.66 -6.18 -13.17
C GLU A 3 -12.34 -5.45 -12.94
N ILE A 4 -11.38 -6.13 -12.35
CA ILE A 4 -10.06 -5.58 -12.04
C ILE A 4 -9.02 -6.41 -12.79
N LYS A 5 -8.33 -5.78 -13.74
CA LYS A 5 -7.30 -6.44 -14.54
C LYS A 5 -5.97 -5.72 -14.34
N ILE A 6 -5.05 -6.41 -13.68
CA ILE A 6 -3.71 -5.92 -13.42
C ILE A 6 -2.76 -6.54 -14.44
N SER A 7 -1.93 -5.71 -15.06
CA SER A 7 -1.01 -6.16 -16.10
C SER A 7 0.29 -5.36 -16.12
N ASN A 8 1.29 -5.95 -16.77
CA ASN A 8 2.56 -5.29 -17.02
C ASN A 8 2.73 -5.02 -18.51
N VAL A 9 3.47 -3.98 -18.82
CA VAL A 9 3.78 -3.57 -20.20
C VAL A 9 5.20 -4.03 -20.49
N GLU A 10 5.35 -4.96 -21.44
CA GLU A 10 6.66 -5.55 -21.78
C GLU A 10 7.71 -4.49 -22.11
N ALA A 11 7.32 -3.47 -22.88
CA ALA A 11 8.22 -2.40 -23.29
C ALA A 11 8.74 -1.54 -22.13
N LEU A 12 8.11 -1.62 -20.95
CA LEU A 12 8.55 -0.90 -19.75
C LEU A 12 9.50 -1.73 -18.88
N GLY A 13 9.76 -2.97 -19.26
CA GLY A 13 10.61 -3.87 -18.50
C GLY A 13 9.90 -4.50 -17.30
N THR A 14 10.64 -5.28 -16.55
CA THR A 14 10.12 -5.95 -15.34
C THR A 14 9.99 -4.94 -14.21
N PRO A 15 8.85 -4.92 -13.47
CA PRO A 15 8.74 -4.09 -12.27
C PRO A 15 9.86 -4.36 -11.26
N LEU A 16 10.32 -3.31 -10.60
CA LEU A 16 11.46 -3.37 -9.68
C LEU A 16 11.12 -4.00 -8.33
N GLY A 17 9.88 -4.40 -8.11
CA GLY A 17 9.43 -4.99 -6.84
C GLY A 17 8.02 -5.54 -6.94
N GLN A 18 7.34 -5.69 -5.80
CA GLN A 18 5.99 -6.24 -5.72
C GLN A 18 4.96 -5.17 -6.10
N TYR A 19 4.92 -4.82 -7.37
CA TYR A 19 3.90 -3.96 -7.98
C TYR A 19 3.79 -4.27 -9.47
N SER A 20 2.77 -3.73 -10.12
CA SER A 20 2.54 -3.87 -11.56
C SER A 20 2.42 -2.51 -12.21
N HIS A 21 2.38 -2.48 -13.55
CA HIS A 21 2.36 -1.22 -14.29
C HIS A 21 0.97 -0.61 -14.38
N ILE A 22 -0.06 -1.43 -14.60
CA ILE A 22 -1.40 -0.94 -14.93
C ILE A 22 -2.46 -1.74 -14.20
N THR A 23 -3.46 -1.04 -13.67
CA THR A 23 -4.76 -1.64 -13.34
C THR A 23 -5.82 -1.05 -14.26
N ARG A 24 -6.53 -1.92 -14.96
CA ARG A 24 -7.72 -1.54 -15.72
C ARG A 24 -8.94 -1.95 -14.91
N VAL A 25 -9.85 -1.00 -14.67
CA VAL A 25 -10.98 -1.19 -13.76
C VAL A 25 -12.29 -0.88 -14.46
N LYS A 26 -13.27 -1.74 -14.26
CA LYS A 26 -14.67 -1.47 -14.56
C LYS A 26 -15.44 -1.78 -13.26
N ALA A 27 -16.01 -0.77 -12.66
CA ALA A 27 -16.62 -0.88 -11.33
C ALA A 27 -17.76 0.12 -11.19
N SER A 28 -18.67 -0.14 -10.25
CA SER A 28 -19.75 0.76 -9.93
C SER A 28 -19.39 1.78 -8.84
N GLU A 29 -18.35 1.48 -8.05
CA GLU A 29 -17.99 2.28 -6.88
C GLU A 29 -16.49 2.24 -6.65
N PHE A 30 -15.91 3.37 -6.22
CA PHE A 30 -14.50 3.47 -5.86
C PHE A 30 -14.34 3.94 -4.43
N LEU A 31 -13.37 3.37 -3.73
CA LEU A 31 -13.00 3.76 -2.38
C LEU A 31 -11.67 4.48 -2.42
N TYR A 32 -11.67 5.73 -2.04
CA TYR A 32 -10.46 6.54 -1.92
C TYR A 32 -10.08 6.60 -0.45
N ILE A 33 -9.16 5.74 -0.05
CA ILE A 33 -8.73 5.61 1.35
C ILE A 33 -7.59 6.58 1.58
N ALA A 34 -7.79 7.51 2.52
CA ALA A 34 -6.76 8.48 2.88
C ALA A 34 -5.46 7.77 3.28
N GLY A 35 -4.34 8.46 3.14
CA GLY A 35 -3.05 7.93 3.56
C GLY A 35 -3.11 7.44 5.00
N GLN A 36 -2.70 6.19 5.23
CA GLN A 36 -2.65 5.59 6.55
C GLN A 36 -1.25 5.69 7.11
N LEU A 37 -1.19 6.18 8.33
CA LEU A 37 0.02 6.27 9.14
C LEU A 37 0.05 5.13 10.16
N SER A 38 1.20 4.93 10.80
CA SER A 38 1.33 3.92 11.86
C SER A 38 0.75 4.43 13.17
N THR A 39 -0.58 4.47 13.24
CA THR A 39 -1.30 4.89 14.44
C THR A 39 -2.24 3.80 14.92
N ASN A 40 -2.46 3.76 16.25
CA ASN A 40 -3.52 2.96 16.83
C ASN A 40 -4.85 3.76 16.85
N ARG A 41 -5.90 3.18 17.42
CA ARG A 41 -7.22 3.78 17.50
C ARG A 41 -7.21 5.12 18.26
N GLU A 42 -6.33 5.29 19.22
CA GLU A 42 -6.19 6.51 20.02
C GLU A 42 -5.31 7.57 19.33
N GLY A 43 -4.82 7.29 18.13
CA GLY A 43 -3.96 8.20 17.37
C GLY A 43 -2.52 8.21 17.83
N GLN A 44 -2.12 7.27 18.66
CA GLN A 44 -0.74 7.15 19.13
C GLN A 44 0.12 6.46 18.10
N VAL A 45 1.40 6.86 18.00
CA VAL A 45 2.36 6.25 17.09
C VAL A 45 2.68 4.81 17.55
N VAL A 46 2.62 3.88 16.61
CA VAL A 46 3.03 2.50 16.83
C VAL A 46 4.36 2.27 16.12
N GLY A 47 5.35 1.75 16.85
CA GLY A 47 6.65 1.41 16.27
C GLY A 47 7.54 2.61 15.97
N ALA A 48 7.60 3.60 16.87
CA ALA A 48 8.53 4.72 16.73
C ALA A 48 9.96 4.18 16.58
N GLY A 49 10.66 4.62 15.51
CA GLY A 49 12.01 4.15 15.21
C GLY A 49 12.09 2.74 14.62
N ASP A 50 10.96 2.08 14.38
CA ASP A 50 10.90 0.71 13.84
C ASP A 50 10.07 0.71 12.54
N PHE A 51 10.77 0.75 11.40
CA PHE A 51 10.13 0.82 10.09
C PHE A 51 9.23 -0.39 9.82
N ASP A 52 9.67 -1.59 10.14
CA ASP A 52 8.91 -2.82 9.89
C ASP A 52 7.61 -2.85 10.71
N ALA A 53 7.67 -2.44 11.97
CA ALA A 53 6.50 -2.32 12.82
C ALA A 53 5.53 -1.27 12.27
N GLN A 54 6.04 -0.15 11.76
CA GLN A 54 5.19 0.86 11.14
C GLN A 54 4.53 0.35 9.86
N CYS A 55 5.25 -0.35 9.00
CA CYS A 55 4.64 -0.99 7.83
C CYS A 55 3.49 -1.92 8.23
N THR A 56 3.71 -2.77 9.20
CA THR A 56 2.69 -3.71 9.68
C THR A 56 1.44 -2.99 10.13
N GLN A 57 1.59 -1.92 10.92
CA GLN A 57 0.44 -1.15 11.41
C GLN A 57 -0.27 -0.39 10.28
N VAL A 58 0.47 0.21 9.36
CA VAL A 58 -0.10 0.93 8.21
C VAL A 58 -1.00 0.01 7.39
N PHE A 59 -0.51 -1.18 7.02
CA PHE A 59 -1.29 -2.11 6.23
C PHE A 59 -2.44 -2.75 7.02
N ALA A 60 -2.30 -2.92 8.33
CA ALA A 60 -3.41 -3.32 9.18
C ALA A 60 -4.53 -2.26 9.19
N ASN A 61 -4.16 -0.98 9.22
CA ASN A 61 -5.12 0.12 9.16
C ASN A 61 -5.83 0.16 7.80
N ILE A 62 -5.10 -0.05 6.71
CA ILE A 62 -5.70 -0.13 5.36
C ILE A 62 -6.70 -1.29 5.29
N GLU A 63 -6.33 -2.46 5.81
CA GLU A 63 -7.22 -3.62 5.82
C GLU A 63 -8.50 -3.33 6.60
N THR A 64 -8.38 -2.65 7.74
CA THR A 64 -9.53 -2.24 8.55
C THR A 64 -10.45 -1.31 7.74
N ALA A 65 -9.88 -0.34 7.03
CA ALA A 65 -10.66 0.55 6.17
C ALA A 65 -11.36 -0.20 5.05
N LEU A 66 -10.68 -1.11 4.37
CA LEU A 66 -11.27 -1.94 3.31
C LEU A 66 -12.44 -2.76 3.86
N LYS A 67 -12.25 -3.45 4.96
CA LYS A 67 -13.27 -4.30 5.57
C LYS A 67 -14.50 -3.51 6.00
N SER A 68 -14.33 -2.26 6.44
CA SER A 68 -15.45 -1.41 6.82
C SER A 68 -16.41 -1.12 5.67
N CYS A 69 -15.93 -1.26 4.44
CA CYS A 69 -16.73 -1.05 3.22
C CYS A 69 -17.08 -2.37 2.51
N GLY A 70 -16.88 -3.50 3.17
CA GLY A 70 -17.13 -4.81 2.55
C GLY A 70 -16.11 -5.19 1.49
N ALA A 71 -14.93 -4.57 1.50
CA ALA A 71 -13.86 -4.83 0.55
C ALA A 71 -12.70 -5.62 1.19
N GLY A 72 -11.78 -6.06 0.37
CA GLY A 72 -10.56 -6.73 0.79
C GLY A 72 -9.41 -6.37 -0.14
N TRP A 73 -8.28 -7.04 0.05
CA TRP A 73 -7.08 -6.78 -0.76
C TRP A 73 -7.31 -6.99 -2.26
N GLY A 74 -8.16 -7.93 -2.64
CA GLY A 74 -8.51 -8.17 -4.05
C GLY A 74 -9.24 -7.02 -4.72
N ASN A 75 -9.75 -6.06 -3.96
CA ASN A 75 -10.40 -4.86 -4.48
C ASN A 75 -9.44 -3.69 -4.69
N VAL A 76 -8.20 -3.79 -4.20
CA VAL A 76 -7.22 -2.70 -4.31
C VAL A 76 -6.76 -2.56 -5.75
N VAL A 77 -6.78 -1.32 -6.25
CA VAL A 77 -6.40 -1.00 -7.63
C VAL A 77 -5.11 -0.21 -7.73
N GLU A 78 -4.71 0.50 -6.67
CA GLU A 78 -3.39 1.14 -6.59
C GLU A 78 -3.03 1.51 -5.16
N PHE A 79 -1.71 1.63 -4.95
CA PHE A 79 -1.12 2.24 -3.76
C PHE A 79 -0.25 3.42 -4.17
N THR A 80 -0.18 4.43 -3.30
CA THR A 80 0.85 5.47 -3.33
C THR A 80 1.54 5.47 -1.98
N THR A 81 2.86 5.34 -1.98
CA THR A 81 3.66 5.18 -0.77
C THR A 81 4.58 6.38 -0.60
N TYR A 82 4.51 7.00 0.55
CA TYR A 82 5.33 8.15 0.94
C TYR A 82 6.29 7.73 2.04
N MET A 83 7.58 8.01 1.86
CA MET A 83 8.62 7.69 2.84
C MET A 83 9.52 8.89 3.08
N VAL A 84 10.19 8.92 4.22
CA VAL A 84 10.99 10.09 4.63
C VAL A 84 12.49 9.80 4.69
N HIS A 85 12.90 8.53 4.68
CA HIS A 85 14.31 8.14 4.69
C HIS A 85 14.60 7.14 3.58
N SER A 86 15.52 7.50 2.68
CA SER A 86 15.88 6.63 1.55
C SER A 86 16.47 5.28 1.99
N GLN A 87 17.12 5.23 3.14
CA GLN A 87 17.67 3.98 3.68
C GLN A 87 16.57 2.97 4.08
N ASP A 88 15.32 3.41 4.19
CA ASP A 88 14.20 2.53 4.48
C ASP A 88 13.64 1.84 3.22
N ILE A 89 14.05 2.26 2.03
CA ILE A 89 13.57 1.65 0.77
C ILE A 89 13.87 0.14 0.72
N PRO A 90 15.11 -0.32 1.01
CA PRO A 90 15.35 -1.77 1.04
C PRO A 90 14.52 -2.50 2.08
N LYS A 91 14.22 -1.87 3.21
CA LYS A 91 13.35 -2.45 4.25
C LYS A 91 11.92 -2.61 3.75
N PHE A 92 11.41 -1.63 2.99
CA PHE A 92 10.09 -1.71 2.39
C PHE A 92 10.03 -2.81 1.32
N MET A 93 11.07 -2.93 0.50
CA MET A 93 11.16 -4.01 -0.48
C MET A 93 11.10 -5.39 0.21
N THR A 94 11.86 -5.56 1.29
CA THR A 94 11.86 -6.79 2.08
C THR A 94 10.50 -7.06 2.72
N PHE A 95 9.86 -6.03 3.28
CA PHE A 95 8.52 -6.13 3.86
C PHE A 95 7.51 -6.62 2.81
N ARG A 96 7.46 -5.98 1.64
CA ARG A 96 6.52 -6.36 0.58
C ARG A 96 6.76 -7.78 0.09
N LYS A 97 8.02 -8.15 -0.09
CA LYS A 97 8.39 -9.50 -0.54
C LYS A 97 7.90 -10.58 0.43
N ARG A 98 7.92 -10.30 1.73
CA ARG A 98 7.47 -11.20 2.79
C ARG A 98 5.94 -11.17 2.96
N VAL A 99 5.32 -10.00 2.92
CA VAL A 99 3.94 -9.80 3.37
C VAL A 99 2.94 -9.74 2.21
N PHE A 100 3.27 -9.10 1.09
CA PHE A 100 2.34 -8.95 -0.02
C PHE A 100 1.83 -10.27 -0.60
N PRO A 101 2.60 -11.37 -0.64
CA PRO A 101 2.03 -12.66 -1.05
C PRO A 101 0.86 -13.13 -0.17
N THR A 102 0.79 -12.69 1.08
CA THR A 102 -0.33 -13.02 1.96
C THR A 102 -1.58 -12.18 1.64
N PHE A 103 -1.41 -10.96 1.14
CA PHE A 103 -2.51 -10.10 0.69
C PHE A 103 -2.97 -10.45 -0.72
N PHE A 104 -2.04 -10.81 -1.58
CA PHE A 104 -2.26 -11.08 -3.00
C PHE A 104 -1.73 -12.47 -3.35
N PRO A 105 -2.46 -13.54 -2.93
CA PRO A 105 -1.95 -14.91 -3.06
C PRO A 105 -1.79 -15.39 -4.50
N ASN A 106 -2.42 -14.72 -5.48
CA ASN A 106 -2.22 -15.01 -6.90
C ASN A 106 -0.89 -14.47 -7.46
N GLY A 107 -0.11 -13.74 -6.64
CA GLY A 107 1.16 -13.16 -7.07
C GLY A 107 1.03 -11.95 -7.99
N VAL A 108 -0.17 -11.39 -8.13
CA VAL A 108 -0.44 -10.22 -8.95
C VAL A 108 -0.66 -9.03 -8.02
N TYR A 109 0.20 -8.03 -8.13
CA TYR A 109 0.22 -6.90 -7.20
C TYR A 109 -0.27 -5.62 -7.88
N PRO A 110 -1.05 -4.78 -7.16
CA PRO A 110 -1.47 -3.48 -7.71
C PRO A 110 -0.29 -2.57 -8.03
N PRO A 111 -0.47 -1.60 -8.93
CA PRO A 111 0.50 -0.53 -9.11
C PRO A 111 0.81 0.18 -7.80
N ASN A 112 2.04 0.64 -7.67
CA ASN A 112 2.48 1.45 -6.55
C ASN A 112 3.47 2.50 -7.05
N THR A 113 3.27 3.74 -6.60
CA THR A 113 4.26 4.80 -6.78
C THR A 113 4.88 5.11 -5.43
N LEU A 114 6.20 5.03 -5.34
CA LEU A 114 6.94 5.31 -4.12
C LEU A 114 7.63 6.67 -4.26
N LEU A 115 7.39 7.55 -3.29
CA LEU A 115 7.89 8.91 -3.28
C LEU A 115 8.63 9.18 -1.98
N MET A 116 9.78 9.83 -2.10
CA MET A 116 10.49 10.37 -0.95
C MET A 116 10.04 11.81 -0.72
N ILE A 117 9.65 12.12 0.51
CA ILE A 117 9.18 13.45 0.90
C ILE A 117 9.97 13.95 2.11
N ASP A 118 9.87 15.25 2.37
CA ASP A 118 10.62 15.90 3.44
C ASP A 118 10.21 15.39 4.83
N ARG A 119 8.90 15.34 5.09
CA ARG A 119 8.35 14.79 6.34
C ARG A 119 6.88 14.46 6.17
N LEU A 120 6.39 13.62 7.06
CA LEU A 120 4.95 13.36 7.23
C LEU A 120 4.37 14.32 8.28
N VAL A 121 3.09 14.18 8.61
CA VAL A 121 2.39 15.08 9.54
C VAL A 121 3.06 15.12 10.93
N GLY A 122 3.74 14.06 11.33
CA GLY A 122 4.50 13.96 12.57
C GLY A 122 5.88 13.38 12.34
N GLU A 123 6.87 13.89 13.08
CA GLU A 123 8.27 13.46 12.95
C GLU A 123 8.50 11.94 13.17
N PRO A 124 7.78 11.24 14.06
CA PRO A 124 8.01 9.81 14.26
C PRO A 124 7.57 8.93 13.10
N PHE A 125 6.72 9.43 12.18
CA PHE A 125 6.21 8.63 11.08
C PHE A 125 7.26 8.45 9.98
N LEU A 126 7.45 7.20 9.58
CA LEU A 126 8.45 6.80 8.58
C LEU A 126 7.82 6.45 7.23
N ILE A 127 6.54 6.14 7.21
CA ILE A 127 5.81 5.70 6.02
C ILE A 127 4.33 6.08 6.12
N GLU A 128 3.78 6.46 4.98
CA GLU A 128 2.34 6.65 4.79
C GLU A 128 1.94 6.00 3.48
N VAL A 129 0.79 5.30 3.45
CA VAL A 129 0.31 4.65 2.23
C VAL A 129 -1.13 5.05 1.96
N GLN A 130 -1.36 5.57 0.76
CA GLN A 130 -2.67 5.89 0.22
C GLN A 130 -3.15 4.74 -0.67
N THR A 131 -4.43 4.43 -0.61
CA THR A 131 -5.00 3.26 -1.31
C THR A 131 -6.25 3.67 -2.07
N VAL A 132 -6.41 3.13 -3.27
CA VAL A 132 -7.66 3.19 -4.02
C VAL A 132 -8.15 1.77 -4.25
N ALA A 133 -9.43 1.53 -4.01
CA ALA A 133 -10.05 0.23 -4.23
C ALA A 133 -11.32 0.39 -5.06
N ALA A 134 -11.83 -0.71 -5.61
CA ALA A 134 -13.01 -0.72 -6.48
C ALA A 134 -13.99 -1.83 -6.07
N LEU A 135 -15.27 -1.49 -6.07
CA LEU A 135 -16.39 -2.40 -5.77
C LEU A 135 -17.34 -2.51 -6.95
#